data_cdd3c6f976e9a5d0d77d23efb162fff2
#
_entry.id   cdd3c6f976e9a5d0d77d23efb162fff2
#
_cell.length_a   1.000
_cell.length_b   1.000
_cell.length_c   1.000
_cell.angle_alpha   90.00
_cell.angle_beta   90.00
_cell.angle_gamma   90.00
#
_symmetry.space_group_name_H-M   'P 1'
#
loop_
_entity.id
_entity.type
_entity.pdbx_description
1 polymer ?
#
loop_
_entity_poly.entity_id
_entity_poly.type
_entity_poly.pdbx_seq_one_letter_code
_entity_poly.pdbx_strand_id
1 'polypeptide(L)'
;MNGNMPINHRMKWTNEEFNQLLKETNNKINIKKIAKNHKRTIGAIKYRLIRYAVKLIDEEPNTSLIHIQELTNMSRKDLLEGFEKIKFNYIEPDDIYLIYIDNLNNKLNILSLLFGLLLIYNLLKVVFEGFIIAQ
;
A
#
# COMPACT_ATOMS: atom_id res chain seq x y z
N MET A 1 -16.77 -4.30 35.84
CA MET A 1 -15.40 -3.78 35.96
C MET A 1 -15.35 -2.36 35.41
N ASN A 2 -15.47 -1.34 36.26
CA ASN A 2 -15.36 0.06 35.87
C ASN A 2 -13.87 0.39 35.71
N GLY A 3 -13.27 0.01 34.60
CA GLY A 3 -11.92 0.47 34.27
C GLY A 3 -11.98 1.97 33.99
N ASN A 4 -11.41 2.79 34.89
CA ASN A 4 -11.28 4.23 34.69
C ASN A 4 -10.67 4.49 33.31
N MET A 5 -11.45 5.11 32.41
CA MET A 5 -10.96 5.53 31.11
C MET A 5 -9.79 6.51 31.28
N PRO A 6 -8.72 6.42 30.46
CA PRO A 6 -7.62 7.36 30.53
C PRO A 6 -8.09 8.81 30.35
N ILE A 7 -7.45 9.75 31.04
CA ILE A 7 -7.85 11.16 31.09
C ILE A 7 -7.96 11.79 29.70
N ASN A 8 -7.05 11.45 28.77
CA ASN A 8 -7.05 11.96 27.40
C ASN A 8 -7.90 11.13 26.43
N HIS A 9 -8.80 10.26 26.93
CA HIS A 9 -9.70 9.50 26.09
C HIS A 9 -10.58 10.43 25.26
N ARG A 10 -10.63 10.22 23.91
CA ARG A 10 -11.37 11.05 22.93
C ARG A 10 -10.91 12.50 22.78
N MET A 11 -9.89 12.96 23.50
CA MET A 11 -9.32 14.29 23.28
C MET A 11 -8.56 14.35 21.95
N LYS A 12 -8.58 15.51 21.29
CA LYS A 12 -7.78 15.74 20.08
C LYS A 12 -6.29 15.61 20.42
N TRP A 13 -5.51 15.11 19.47
CA TRP A 13 -4.07 15.08 19.53
C TRP A 13 -3.52 16.47 19.23
N THR A 14 -2.61 16.98 20.08
CA THR A 14 -1.83 18.17 19.76
C THR A 14 -0.59 17.79 18.95
N ASN A 15 0.04 18.76 18.31
CA ASN A 15 1.29 18.53 17.57
C ASN A 15 2.43 18.13 18.51
N GLU A 16 2.47 18.74 19.70
CA GLU A 16 3.48 18.45 20.73
C GLU A 16 3.33 17.03 21.23
N GLU A 17 2.11 16.61 21.54
CA GLU A 17 1.80 15.25 21.95
C GLU A 17 2.19 14.23 20.86
N PHE A 18 1.89 14.55 19.60
CA PHE A 18 2.25 13.69 18.49
C PHE A 18 3.77 13.59 18.28
N ASN A 19 4.48 14.71 18.34
CA ASN A 19 5.94 14.72 18.26
C ASN A 19 6.58 13.92 19.40
N GLN A 20 6.02 14.00 20.60
CA GLN A 20 6.46 13.19 21.72
C GLN A 20 6.20 11.69 21.47
N LEU A 21 5.05 11.32 20.93
CA LEU A 21 4.74 9.94 20.53
C LEU A 21 5.80 9.40 19.55
N LEU A 22 6.14 10.15 18.49
CA LEU A 22 7.14 9.74 17.52
C LEU A 22 8.52 9.57 18.17
N LYS A 23 8.92 10.48 19.06
CA LYS A 23 10.17 10.35 19.84
C LYS A 23 10.21 9.05 20.66
N GLU A 24 9.13 8.75 21.38
CA GLU A 24 9.04 7.56 22.21
C GLU A 24 9.03 6.29 21.36
N THR A 25 8.39 6.32 20.20
CA THR A 25 8.36 5.22 19.24
C THR A 25 9.75 4.96 18.66
N ASN A 26 10.47 6.00 18.21
CA ASN A 26 11.83 5.88 17.70
C ASN A 26 12.82 5.35 18.75
N ASN A 27 12.60 5.70 20.02
CA ASN A 27 13.36 5.16 21.14
C ASN A 27 12.93 3.73 21.56
N LYS A 28 12.08 3.08 20.76
CA LYS A 28 11.60 1.70 20.99
C LYS A 28 10.94 1.50 22.35
N ILE A 29 10.35 2.55 22.93
CA ILE A 29 9.62 2.46 24.20
C ILE A 29 8.39 1.56 23.99
N ASN A 30 8.15 0.69 24.98
CA ASN A 30 7.02 -0.24 24.93
C ASN A 30 5.69 0.52 24.84
N ILE A 31 4.80 0.10 23.97
CA ILE A 31 3.52 0.75 23.68
C ILE A 31 2.62 0.90 24.92
N LYS A 32 2.69 -0.03 25.88
CA LYS A 32 1.97 0.08 27.15
C LYS A 32 2.47 1.26 27.99
N LYS A 33 3.80 1.51 27.97
CA LYS A 33 4.43 2.64 28.65
C LYS A 33 4.07 3.95 27.96
N ILE A 34 4.11 3.97 26.61
CA ILE A 34 3.67 5.13 25.80
C ILE A 34 2.22 5.48 26.14
N ALA A 35 1.31 4.50 26.11
CA ALA A 35 -0.10 4.71 26.43
C ALA A 35 -0.29 5.33 27.83
N LYS A 36 0.48 4.87 28.83
CA LYS A 36 0.47 5.43 30.17
C LYS A 36 0.98 6.87 30.22
N ASN A 37 2.09 7.17 29.54
CA ASN A 37 2.69 8.51 29.48
C ASN A 37 1.71 9.52 28.87
N HIS A 38 1.06 9.14 27.78
CA HIS A 38 0.08 9.96 27.05
C HIS A 38 -1.32 9.96 27.71
N LYS A 39 -1.52 9.18 28.78
CA LYS A 39 -2.85 9.00 29.42
C LYS A 39 -3.93 8.63 28.40
N ARG A 40 -3.58 7.74 27.46
CA ARG A 40 -4.43 7.21 26.41
C ARG A 40 -4.51 5.71 26.44
N THR A 41 -5.48 5.13 25.73
CA THR A 41 -5.54 3.68 25.54
C THR A 41 -4.48 3.21 24.55
N ILE A 42 -4.04 1.96 24.67
CA ILE A 42 -3.14 1.32 23.68
C ILE A 42 -3.75 1.40 22.27
N GLY A 43 -5.08 1.18 22.16
CA GLY A 43 -5.80 1.29 20.89
C GLY A 43 -5.72 2.69 20.27
N ALA A 44 -5.79 3.76 21.09
CA ALA A 44 -5.65 5.13 20.62
C ALA A 44 -4.23 5.42 20.10
N ILE A 45 -3.19 4.90 20.78
CA ILE A 45 -1.81 5.00 20.32
C ILE A 45 -1.62 4.27 19.00
N LYS A 46 -2.04 2.98 18.93
CA LYS A 46 -1.97 2.20 17.68
C LYS A 46 -2.69 2.91 16.53
N TYR A 47 -3.91 3.37 16.75
CA TYR A 47 -4.68 4.09 15.72
C TYR A 47 -3.95 5.35 15.24
N ARG A 48 -3.34 6.12 16.13
CA ARG A 48 -2.57 7.31 15.74
C ARG A 48 -1.34 6.97 14.90
N LEU A 49 -0.62 5.90 15.24
CA LEU A 49 0.51 5.41 14.48
C LEU A 49 0.10 4.86 13.10
N ILE A 50 -1.05 4.18 13.00
CA ILE A 50 -1.60 3.72 11.71
C ILE A 50 -1.95 4.92 10.81
N ARG A 51 -2.58 5.97 11.36
CA ARG A 51 -2.85 7.20 10.61
C ARG A 51 -1.57 7.91 10.15
N TYR A 52 -0.50 7.81 10.93
CA TYR A 52 0.80 8.31 10.54
C TYR A 52 1.42 7.46 9.42
N ALA A 53 1.34 6.14 9.52
CA ALA A 53 1.78 5.23 8.46
C ALA A 53 1.08 5.53 7.12
N VAL A 54 -0.25 5.72 7.13
CA VAL A 54 -0.99 6.11 5.92
C VAL A 54 -0.47 7.43 5.35
N LYS A 55 -0.25 8.43 6.20
CA LYS A 55 0.30 9.71 5.75
C LYS A 55 1.68 9.55 5.08
N LEU A 56 2.56 8.70 5.62
CA LEU A 56 3.87 8.41 5.01
C LEU A 56 3.73 7.76 3.63
N ILE A 57 2.79 6.81 3.49
CA ILE A 57 2.52 6.15 2.20
C ILE A 57 1.93 7.14 1.19
N ASP A 58 1.05 8.04 1.62
CA ASP A 58 0.46 9.07 0.75
C ASP A 58 1.53 10.08 0.26
N GLU A 59 2.52 10.40 1.12
CA GLU A 59 3.64 11.29 0.79
C GLU A 59 4.70 10.58 -0.08
N GLU A 60 4.96 9.30 0.18
CA GLU A 60 5.93 8.46 -0.53
C GLU A 60 5.30 7.09 -0.86
N PRO A 61 4.59 6.96 -1.99
CA PRO A 61 3.85 5.74 -2.34
C PRO A 61 4.70 4.47 -2.46
N ASN A 62 6.01 4.62 -2.67
CA ASN A 62 6.96 3.50 -2.76
C ASN A 62 7.57 3.11 -1.40
N THR A 63 7.03 3.63 -0.30
CA THR A 63 7.51 3.30 1.04
C THR A 63 7.20 1.84 1.38
N SER A 64 8.24 1.04 1.65
CA SER A 64 8.07 -0.36 2.02
C SER A 64 7.46 -0.51 3.42
N LEU A 65 6.73 -1.61 3.63
CA LEU A 65 6.14 -1.90 4.94
C LEU A 65 7.21 -2.09 6.03
N ILE A 66 8.41 -2.57 5.66
CA ILE A 66 9.55 -2.69 6.59
C ILE A 66 9.94 -1.32 7.12
N HIS A 67 10.06 -0.31 6.26
CA HIS A 67 10.39 1.05 6.68
C HIS A 67 9.30 1.65 7.59
N ILE A 68 8.03 1.41 7.27
CA ILE A 68 6.91 1.83 8.12
C ILE A 68 6.96 1.15 9.51
N GLN A 69 7.32 -0.15 9.55
CA GLN A 69 7.50 -0.87 10.83
C GLN A 69 8.59 -0.25 11.69
N GLU A 70 9.71 0.16 11.07
CA GLU A 70 10.82 0.82 11.76
C GLU A 70 10.38 2.16 12.38
N LEU A 71 9.68 2.99 11.61
CA LEU A 71 9.21 4.32 12.05
C LEU A 71 8.10 4.25 13.09
N THR A 72 7.23 3.26 13.01
CA THR A 72 6.07 3.12 13.90
C THR A 72 6.29 2.18 15.06
N ASN A 73 7.37 1.39 15.03
CA ASN A 73 7.65 0.31 15.98
C ASN A 73 6.46 -0.66 16.14
N MET A 74 5.69 -0.84 15.06
CA MET A 74 4.54 -1.75 15.01
C MET A 74 4.91 -3.03 14.26
N SER A 75 4.28 -4.15 14.63
CA SER A 75 4.43 -5.38 13.86
C SER A 75 3.74 -5.27 12.49
N ARG A 76 4.21 -6.04 11.48
CA ARG A 76 3.53 -6.16 10.17
C ARG A 76 2.05 -6.47 10.34
N LYS A 77 1.73 -7.41 11.22
CA LYS A 77 0.36 -7.82 11.52
C LYS A 77 -0.49 -6.65 12.02
N ASP A 78 0.01 -5.91 13.03
CA ASP A 78 -0.72 -4.76 13.59
C ASP A 78 -0.96 -3.66 12.55
N LEU A 79 -0.01 -3.42 11.65
CA LEU A 79 -0.15 -2.45 10.57
C LEU A 79 -1.22 -2.87 9.58
N LEU A 80 -1.15 -4.10 9.04
CA LEU A 80 -2.11 -4.61 8.07
C LEU A 80 -3.53 -4.68 8.63
N GLU A 81 -3.71 -5.20 9.86
CA GLU A 81 -5.01 -5.17 10.54
C GLU A 81 -5.52 -3.74 10.77
N GLY A 82 -4.59 -2.81 11.01
CA GLY A 82 -4.92 -1.40 11.17
C GLY A 82 -5.36 -0.75 9.87
N PHE A 83 -4.68 -1.01 8.77
CA PHE A 83 -5.05 -0.53 7.44
C PHE A 83 -6.43 -1.07 7.02
N GLU A 84 -6.69 -2.34 7.24
CA GLU A 84 -8.00 -2.96 6.98
C GLU A 84 -9.13 -2.24 7.77
N LYS A 85 -8.91 -2.01 9.06
CA LYS A 85 -9.91 -1.33 9.93
C LYS A 85 -10.27 0.07 9.46
N ILE A 86 -9.32 0.79 8.86
CA ILE A 86 -9.55 2.14 8.32
C ILE A 86 -9.86 2.13 6.82
N LYS A 87 -10.00 0.94 6.23
CA LYS A 87 -10.25 0.72 4.79
C LYS A 87 -9.18 1.34 3.88
N PHE A 88 -7.93 1.31 4.33
CA PHE A 88 -6.79 1.73 3.53
C PHE A 88 -6.21 0.53 2.80
N ASN A 89 -6.18 0.60 1.46
CA ASN A 89 -5.62 -0.45 0.61
C ASN A 89 -4.12 -0.21 0.42
N TYR A 90 -3.30 -0.90 1.20
CA TYR A 90 -1.85 -0.89 1.02
C TYR A 90 -1.42 -1.96 0.02
N ILE A 91 -0.64 -1.53 -0.97
CA ILE A 91 -0.02 -2.43 -1.97
C ILE A 91 1.50 -2.34 -1.74
N GLU A 92 2.14 -3.50 -1.53
CA GLU A 92 3.59 -3.55 -1.36
C GLU A 92 4.27 -3.05 -2.66
N PRO A 93 5.34 -2.25 -2.59
CA PRO A 93 6.03 -1.76 -3.80
C PRO A 93 6.48 -2.85 -4.76
N ASP A 94 6.91 -4.00 -4.24
CA ASP A 94 7.28 -5.16 -5.07
C ASP A 94 6.07 -5.74 -5.83
N ASP A 95 4.87 -5.73 -5.22
CA ASP A 95 3.64 -6.15 -5.87
C ASP A 95 3.21 -5.17 -6.97
N ILE A 96 3.45 -3.86 -6.78
CA ILE A 96 3.21 -2.84 -7.80
C ILE A 96 4.06 -3.13 -9.04
N TYR A 97 5.33 -3.48 -8.86
CA TYR A 97 6.23 -3.83 -9.95
C TYR A 97 5.76 -5.09 -10.71
N LEU A 98 5.33 -6.13 -9.99
CA LEU A 98 4.78 -7.34 -10.59
C LEU A 98 3.49 -7.06 -11.38
N ILE A 99 2.58 -6.27 -10.85
CA ILE A 99 1.35 -5.85 -11.54
C ILE A 99 1.70 -5.07 -12.83
N TYR A 100 2.71 -4.20 -12.77
CA TYR A 100 3.16 -3.45 -13.94
C TYR A 100 3.75 -4.37 -15.02
N ILE A 101 4.58 -5.34 -14.66
CA ILE A 101 5.15 -6.33 -15.58
C ILE A 101 4.06 -7.18 -16.22
N ASP A 102 3.08 -7.66 -15.44
CA ASP A 102 1.96 -8.44 -15.97
C ASP A 102 1.12 -7.63 -16.98
N ASN A 103 0.87 -6.36 -16.69
CA ASN A 103 0.18 -5.47 -17.62
C ASN A 103 0.97 -5.25 -18.93
N LEU A 104 2.30 -5.13 -18.85
CA LEU A 104 3.16 -5.01 -20.04
C LEU A 104 3.13 -6.29 -20.87
N ASN A 105 3.25 -7.46 -20.23
CA ASN A 105 3.20 -8.75 -20.89
C ASN A 105 1.86 -8.98 -21.59
N ASN A 106 0.75 -8.62 -20.96
CA ASN A 106 -0.58 -8.69 -21.58
C ASN A 106 -0.70 -7.79 -22.81
N LYS A 107 -0.19 -6.55 -22.75
CA LYS A 107 -0.16 -5.64 -23.92
C LYS A 107 0.72 -6.20 -25.04
N LEU A 108 1.87 -6.78 -24.72
CA LEU A 108 2.78 -7.39 -25.70
C LEU A 108 2.13 -8.59 -26.38
N ASN A 109 1.41 -9.43 -25.65
CA ASN A 109 0.67 -10.57 -26.19
C ASN A 109 -0.43 -10.13 -27.16
N ILE A 110 -1.18 -9.07 -26.83
CA ILE A 110 -2.20 -8.50 -27.71
C ILE A 110 -1.57 -7.96 -29.00
N LEU A 111 -0.45 -7.23 -28.91
CA LEU A 111 0.28 -6.73 -30.06
C LEU A 111 0.80 -7.85 -30.96
N SER A 112 1.34 -8.93 -30.38
CA SER A 112 1.80 -10.11 -31.10
C SER A 112 0.66 -10.79 -31.85
N LEU A 113 -0.52 -10.92 -31.23
CA LEU A 113 -1.72 -11.47 -31.87
C LEU A 113 -2.19 -10.62 -33.05
N LEU A 114 -2.25 -9.29 -32.86
CA LEU A 114 -2.63 -8.35 -33.93
C LEU A 114 -1.65 -8.40 -35.11
N PHE A 115 -0.35 -8.48 -34.83
CA PHE A 115 0.68 -8.63 -35.85
C PHE A 115 0.52 -9.93 -36.64
N GLY A 116 0.26 -11.04 -35.94
CA GLY A 116 -0.04 -12.34 -36.56
C GLY A 116 -1.26 -12.29 -37.47
N LEU A 117 -2.34 -11.65 -37.04
CA LEU A 117 -3.54 -11.44 -37.89
C LEU A 117 -3.26 -10.60 -39.14
N LEU A 118 -2.45 -9.55 -38.98
CA LEU A 118 -2.04 -8.71 -40.11
C LEU A 118 -1.20 -9.48 -41.16
N LEU A 119 -0.29 -10.34 -40.69
CA LEU A 119 0.49 -11.21 -41.59
C LEU A 119 -0.42 -12.20 -42.35
N ILE A 120 -1.38 -12.83 -41.67
CA ILE A 120 -2.34 -13.74 -42.28
C ILE A 120 -3.18 -12.99 -43.32
N TYR A 121 -3.68 -11.79 -43.01
CA TYR A 121 -4.44 -10.95 -43.95
C TYR A 121 -3.63 -10.64 -45.19
N ASN A 122 -2.36 -10.23 -45.05
CA ASN A 122 -1.50 -9.93 -46.18
C ASN A 122 -1.21 -11.17 -47.03
N LEU A 123 -0.99 -12.33 -46.42
CA LEU A 123 -0.82 -13.60 -47.13
C LEU A 123 -2.07 -13.96 -47.98
N LEU A 124 -3.26 -13.89 -47.35
CA LEU A 124 -4.53 -14.16 -48.04
C LEU A 124 -4.75 -13.19 -49.21
N LYS A 125 -4.42 -11.91 -49.01
CA LYS A 125 -4.51 -10.90 -50.06
C LYS A 125 -3.65 -11.28 -51.29
N VAL A 126 -2.38 -11.64 -51.06
CA VAL A 126 -1.45 -12.04 -52.12
C VAL A 126 -1.95 -13.30 -52.88
N VAL A 127 -2.47 -14.29 -52.13
CA VAL A 127 -3.05 -15.50 -52.74
C VAL A 127 -4.27 -15.17 -53.59
N PHE A 128 -5.16 -14.29 -53.12
CA PHE A 128 -6.36 -13.89 -53.83
C PHE A 128 -6.03 -13.09 -55.10
N GLU A 129 -5.10 -12.12 -55.02
CA GLU A 129 -4.64 -11.35 -56.17
C GLU A 129 -3.94 -12.24 -57.23
N GLY A 130 -3.13 -13.21 -56.75
CA GLY A 130 -2.51 -14.20 -57.64
C GLY A 130 -3.50 -15.12 -58.34
N PHE A 131 -4.64 -15.43 -57.70
CA PHE A 131 -5.69 -16.26 -58.31
C PHE A 131 -6.48 -15.50 -59.39
N ILE A 132 -6.67 -14.19 -59.21
CA ILE A 132 -7.38 -13.32 -60.21
C ILE A 132 -6.53 -13.13 -61.45
N ILE A 133 -5.20 -13.08 -61.37
CA ILE A 133 -4.29 -12.88 -62.49
C ILE A 133 -4.11 -14.16 -63.31
N ALA A 134 -4.40 -15.32 -62.78
CA ALA A 134 -4.23 -16.65 -63.38
C ALA A 134 -5.48 -17.13 -64.18
N GLN A 135 -6.55 -16.34 -64.23
CA GLN A 135 -7.74 -16.55 -65.08
C GLN A 135 -7.72 -15.63 -66.29
#